data_629e15d313013848e6c0cb42d8164d67
#
_entry.id   629e15d313013848e6c0cb42d8164d67
#
_cell.length_a   1.000
_cell.length_b   1.000
_cell.length_c   1.000
_cell.angle_alpha   90.00
_cell.angle_beta   90.00
_cell.angle_gamma   90.00
#
_symmetry.space_group_name_H-M   'P 1'
#
loop_
_entity.id
_entity.type
_entity.pdbx_description
1 polymer ?
#
loop_
_entity_poly.entity_id
_entity_poly.type
_entity_poly.pdbx_seq_one_letter_code
_entity_poly.pdbx_strand_id
1 'polypeptide(L)'
;MIHCRQAHLQKAKKTMFDLSVPWWEFVVRASAVYLVLLTMVRLTGKRTVGQFTPFDLVVVLLLSEAVSGAINAQDESLGGGLIAAATLVVLDSVIAIVTARSKKADALLEGSPVLIGRDGVIYKDVLQRERVPVADVEKALRGADCDLEDMRMAILESDGNINIMKKPS
;
A
#
# COMPACT_ATOMS: atom_id res chain seq x y z
N MET A 1 31.16 -43.48 -19.66
CA MET A 1 29.67 -43.44 -19.57
C MET A 1 29.15 -43.34 -18.10
N ILE A 2 30.02 -43.20 -17.11
CA ILE A 2 29.69 -43.20 -15.65
C ILE A 2 29.65 -41.76 -15.07
N HIS A 3 30.29 -40.79 -15.72
CA HIS A 3 30.35 -39.40 -15.21
C HIS A 3 29.07 -38.55 -15.41
N CYS A 4 28.18 -38.97 -16.32
CA CYS A 4 26.93 -38.22 -16.59
C CYS A 4 25.79 -38.55 -15.59
N ARG A 5 25.90 -39.65 -14.83
CA ARG A 5 24.87 -40.14 -13.91
C ARG A 5 24.99 -39.48 -12.50
N GLN A 6 26.16 -38.96 -12.15
CA GLN A 6 26.37 -38.34 -10.83
C GLN A 6 25.88 -36.88 -10.76
N ALA A 7 25.82 -36.17 -11.88
CA ALA A 7 25.32 -34.80 -11.92
C ALA A 7 23.79 -34.71 -11.69
N HIS A 8 23.04 -35.80 -11.97
CA HIS A 8 21.59 -35.85 -11.75
C HIS A 8 21.19 -36.24 -10.33
N LEU A 9 22.10 -36.82 -9.54
CA LEU A 9 21.82 -37.24 -8.15
C LEU A 9 22.09 -36.17 -7.12
N GLN A 10 22.77 -35.09 -7.49
CA GLN A 10 23.04 -33.95 -6.58
C GLN A 10 21.89 -32.90 -6.53
N LYS A 11 20.80 -33.12 -7.28
CA LYS A 11 19.55 -32.36 -7.14
C LYS A 11 18.67 -32.95 -6.03
N ALA A 12 19.27 -33.74 -5.12
CA ALA A 12 18.59 -34.45 -4.07
C ALA A 12 18.48 -33.59 -2.81
N LYS A 13 17.27 -33.33 -2.40
CA LYS A 13 16.82 -32.85 -1.09
C LYS A 13 17.33 -31.45 -0.71
N LYS A 14 16.88 -30.40 -1.40
CA LYS A 14 16.65 -29.15 -0.70
C LYS A 14 15.59 -29.46 0.37
N THR A 15 16.00 -29.50 1.63
CA THR A 15 15.02 -29.59 2.73
C THR A 15 14.23 -28.28 2.75
N MET A 16 12.99 -28.31 3.23
CA MET A 16 12.13 -27.10 3.32
C MET A 16 12.79 -25.93 4.06
N PHE A 17 13.87 -26.19 4.80
CA PHE A 17 14.63 -25.24 5.60
C PHE A 17 16.01 -24.87 5.04
N ASP A 18 16.45 -25.49 3.94
CA ASP A 18 17.72 -25.14 3.31
C ASP A 18 17.56 -23.83 2.50
N LEU A 19 18.12 -22.76 3.06
CA LEU A 19 18.18 -21.45 2.42
C LEU A 19 19.17 -21.51 1.24
N SER A 20 18.75 -21.10 0.05
CA SER A 20 19.61 -21.00 -1.13
C SER A 20 20.52 -19.77 -1.07
N VAL A 21 20.15 -18.79 -0.26
CA VAL A 21 20.91 -17.55 -0.02
C VAL A 21 21.02 -17.28 1.48
N PRO A 22 22.00 -16.48 1.94
CA PRO A 22 22.15 -16.13 3.35
C PRO A 22 20.90 -15.43 3.89
N TRP A 23 20.53 -15.70 5.13
CA TRP A 23 19.30 -15.16 5.76
C TRP A 23 19.22 -13.61 5.74
N TRP A 24 20.35 -12.91 5.84
CA TRP A 24 20.41 -11.45 5.81
C TRP A 24 20.02 -10.88 4.43
N GLU A 25 20.18 -11.65 3.36
CA GLU A 25 19.80 -11.25 2.00
C GLU A 25 18.26 -11.14 1.87
N PHE A 26 17.50 -12.03 2.51
CA PHE A 26 16.04 -11.90 2.57
C PHE A 26 15.62 -10.61 3.28
N VAL A 27 16.29 -10.28 4.40
CA VAL A 27 16.02 -9.05 5.15
C VAL A 27 16.28 -7.81 4.29
N VAL A 28 17.42 -7.75 3.62
CA VAL A 28 17.78 -6.62 2.75
C VAL A 28 16.81 -6.49 1.58
N ARG A 29 16.50 -7.59 0.90
CA ARG A 29 15.56 -7.61 -0.24
C ARG A 29 14.15 -7.19 0.18
N ALA A 30 13.62 -7.79 1.24
CA ALA A 30 12.30 -7.45 1.76
C ALA A 30 12.23 -5.97 2.18
N SER A 31 13.25 -5.46 2.86
CA SER A 31 13.32 -4.05 3.26
C SER A 31 13.37 -3.10 2.06
N ALA A 32 14.20 -3.41 1.07
CA ALA A 32 14.32 -2.59 -0.14
C ALA A 32 12.97 -2.54 -0.89
N VAL A 33 12.34 -3.69 -1.12
CA VAL A 33 11.05 -3.78 -1.79
C VAL A 33 9.97 -3.02 -1.00
N TYR A 34 9.92 -3.21 0.33
CA TYR A 34 8.96 -2.50 1.18
C TYR A 34 9.08 -0.98 1.05
N LEU A 35 10.30 -0.43 1.14
CA LEU A 35 10.54 1.00 1.02
C LEU A 35 10.20 1.53 -0.38
N VAL A 36 10.50 0.77 -1.42
CA VAL A 36 10.12 1.13 -2.81
C VAL A 36 8.60 1.17 -2.94
N LEU A 37 7.88 0.15 -2.48
CA LEU A 37 6.42 0.10 -2.56
C LEU A 37 5.77 1.21 -1.73
N LEU A 38 6.26 1.45 -0.51
CA LEU A 38 5.79 2.55 0.33
C LEU A 38 5.94 3.89 -0.38
N THR A 39 7.10 4.13 -1.00
CA THR A 39 7.36 5.35 -1.78
C THR A 39 6.43 5.44 -2.99
N MET A 40 6.24 4.36 -3.73
CA MET A 40 5.33 4.32 -4.88
C MET A 40 3.89 4.63 -4.48
N VAL A 41 3.37 3.98 -3.43
CA VAL A 41 2.02 4.25 -2.91
C VAL A 41 1.90 5.70 -2.47
N ARG A 42 2.92 6.24 -1.81
CA ARG A 42 2.93 7.64 -1.38
C ARG A 42 2.91 8.63 -2.54
N LEU A 43 3.65 8.34 -3.63
CA LEU A 43 3.68 9.19 -4.83
C LEU A 43 2.38 9.11 -5.65
N THR A 44 1.66 8.00 -5.58
CA THR A 44 0.39 7.81 -6.30
C THR A 44 -0.74 8.67 -5.73
N GLY A 45 -0.63 9.09 -4.46
CA GLY A 45 -1.58 9.99 -3.78
C GLY A 45 -2.67 9.25 -3.00
N LYS A 46 -3.54 10.02 -2.34
CA LYS A 46 -4.54 9.53 -1.36
C LYS A 46 -5.65 8.65 -1.95
N ARG A 47 -5.86 8.69 -3.26
CA ARG A 47 -6.94 7.96 -3.93
C ARG A 47 -6.78 6.44 -3.87
N THR A 48 -5.56 5.95 -3.71
CA THR A 48 -5.22 4.54 -3.93
C THR A 48 -5.70 3.61 -2.82
N VAL A 49 -5.94 4.10 -1.62
CA VAL A 49 -6.21 3.26 -0.45
C VAL A 49 -7.70 3.17 -0.10
N GLY A 50 -8.47 4.24 -0.30
CA GLY A 50 -9.86 4.31 0.17
C GLY A 50 -10.92 3.73 -0.77
N GLN A 51 -10.63 3.55 -2.07
CA GLN A 51 -11.60 3.06 -3.05
C GLN A 51 -10.94 2.19 -4.13
N PHE A 52 -10.60 0.95 -3.77
CA PHE A 52 -10.11 -0.02 -4.75
C PHE A 52 -11.19 -0.35 -5.78
N THR A 53 -10.89 -0.10 -7.05
CA THR A 53 -11.66 -0.59 -8.17
C THR A 53 -11.23 -2.03 -8.51
N PRO A 54 -12.06 -2.81 -9.23
CA PRO A 54 -11.63 -4.13 -9.73
C PRO A 54 -10.33 -4.08 -10.53
N PHE A 55 -10.07 -2.99 -11.25
CA PHE A 55 -8.82 -2.77 -11.99
C PHE A 55 -7.62 -2.61 -11.04
N ASP A 56 -7.76 -1.87 -9.95
CA ASP A 56 -6.70 -1.69 -8.96
C ASP A 56 -6.32 -3.02 -8.30
N LEU A 57 -7.30 -3.91 -8.06
CA LEU A 57 -7.03 -5.26 -7.54
C LEU A 57 -6.19 -6.09 -8.52
N VAL A 58 -6.44 -6.01 -9.83
CA VAL A 58 -5.61 -6.68 -10.84
C VAL A 58 -4.18 -6.16 -10.80
N VAL A 59 -4.00 -4.83 -10.71
CA VAL A 59 -2.67 -4.22 -10.60
C VAL A 59 -1.94 -4.68 -9.34
N VAL A 60 -2.62 -4.73 -8.18
CA VAL A 60 -2.04 -5.22 -6.91
C VAL A 60 -1.62 -6.69 -7.02
N LEU A 61 -2.44 -7.54 -7.65
CA LEU A 61 -2.10 -8.95 -7.86
C LEU A 61 -0.86 -9.12 -8.75
N LEU A 62 -0.79 -8.39 -9.87
CA LEU A 62 0.37 -8.42 -10.77
C LEU A 62 1.63 -7.87 -10.08
N LEU A 63 1.48 -6.82 -9.27
CA LEU A 63 2.58 -6.26 -8.49
C LEU A 63 3.06 -7.26 -7.43
N SER A 64 2.16 -7.96 -6.75
CA SER A 64 2.48 -9.00 -5.78
C SER A 64 3.30 -10.12 -6.41
N GLU A 65 2.92 -10.60 -7.59
CA GLU A 65 3.66 -11.63 -8.32
C GLU A 65 5.06 -11.13 -8.73
N ALA A 66 5.14 -9.92 -9.31
CA ALA A 66 6.42 -9.33 -9.71
C ALA A 66 7.38 -9.15 -8.54
N VAL A 67 6.86 -8.80 -7.37
CA VAL A 67 7.63 -8.55 -6.14
C VAL A 67 8.06 -9.84 -5.45
N SER A 68 7.26 -10.90 -5.52
CA SER A 68 7.53 -12.19 -4.88
C SER A 68 8.90 -12.75 -5.27
N GLY A 69 9.22 -12.74 -6.57
CA GLY A 69 10.52 -13.16 -7.07
C GLY A 69 11.69 -12.31 -6.56
N ALA A 70 11.48 -11.01 -6.40
CA ALA A 70 12.51 -10.09 -5.89
C ALA A 70 12.80 -10.31 -4.40
N ILE A 71 11.78 -10.56 -3.59
CA ILE A 71 11.92 -10.82 -2.15
C ILE A 71 12.57 -12.16 -1.90
N ASN A 72 12.09 -13.22 -2.54
CA ASN A 72 12.49 -14.59 -2.24
C ASN A 72 13.77 -15.02 -2.99
N ALA A 73 14.35 -14.19 -3.88
CA ALA A 73 15.54 -14.55 -4.65
C ALA A 73 15.42 -15.90 -5.40
N GLN A 74 14.20 -16.25 -5.81
CA GLN A 74 13.85 -17.59 -6.36
C GLN A 74 14.09 -18.73 -5.34
N ASP A 75 14.15 -18.41 -4.06
CA ASP A 75 14.19 -19.39 -2.99
C ASP A 75 12.79 -19.80 -2.60
N GLU A 76 12.47 -21.07 -2.72
CA GLU A 76 11.17 -21.66 -2.38
C GLU A 76 11.17 -22.27 -0.97
N SER A 77 12.23 -22.02 -0.16
CA SER A 77 12.29 -22.55 1.20
C SER A 77 11.29 -21.87 2.13
N LEU A 78 10.70 -22.64 3.01
CA LEU A 78 9.81 -22.13 4.06
C LEU A 78 10.56 -21.13 4.97
N GLY A 79 11.84 -21.38 5.25
CA GLY A 79 12.68 -20.50 6.05
C GLY A 79 12.85 -19.12 5.45
N GLY A 80 13.15 -19.03 4.13
CA GLY A 80 13.26 -17.77 3.40
C GLY A 80 11.96 -16.98 3.41
N GLY A 81 10.84 -17.63 3.13
CA GLY A 81 9.51 -17.01 3.17
C GLY A 81 9.16 -16.45 4.55
N LEU A 82 9.44 -17.18 5.64
CA LEU A 82 9.20 -16.73 7.01
C LEU A 82 10.07 -15.54 7.41
N ILE A 83 11.36 -15.53 7.02
CA ILE A 83 12.26 -14.39 7.28
C ILE A 83 11.74 -13.14 6.55
N ALA A 84 11.38 -13.26 5.27
CA ALA A 84 10.84 -12.17 4.49
C ALA A 84 9.54 -11.61 5.12
N ALA A 85 8.59 -12.49 5.46
CA ALA A 85 7.32 -12.09 6.09
C ALA A 85 7.54 -11.41 7.45
N ALA A 86 8.39 -11.97 8.31
CA ALA A 86 8.72 -11.36 9.59
C ALA A 86 9.36 -9.98 9.43
N THR A 87 10.25 -9.81 8.43
CA THR A 87 10.88 -8.51 8.13
C THR A 87 9.83 -7.47 7.75
N LEU A 88 8.88 -7.82 6.88
CA LEU A 88 7.80 -6.90 6.46
C LEU A 88 6.93 -6.49 7.65
N VAL A 89 6.53 -7.44 8.50
CA VAL A 89 5.73 -7.16 9.71
C VAL A 89 6.46 -6.25 10.68
N VAL A 90 7.77 -6.48 10.89
CA VAL A 90 8.58 -5.62 11.77
C VAL A 90 8.69 -4.21 11.20
N LEU A 91 8.97 -4.06 9.89
CA LEU A 91 9.06 -2.73 9.24
C LEU A 91 7.74 -1.97 9.33
N ASP A 92 6.63 -2.63 9.04
CA ASP A 92 5.29 -2.04 9.14
C ASP A 92 5.01 -1.58 10.58
N SER A 93 5.30 -2.43 11.57
CA SER A 93 5.14 -2.09 12.99
C SER A 93 6.02 -0.91 13.42
N VAL A 94 7.26 -0.84 12.94
CA VAL A 94 8.16 0.30 13.22
C VAL A 94 7.60 1.58 12.62
N ILE A 95 7.12 1.54 11.38
CA ILE A 95 6.50 2.70 10.73
C ILE A 95 5.25 3.15 11.51
N ALA A 96 4.37 2.23 11.89
CA ALA A 96 3.19 2.54 12.69
C ALA A 96 3.54 3.21 14.03
N ILE A 97 4.60 2.75 14.72
CA ILE A 97 5.06 3.36 15.97
C ILE A 97 5.63 4.78 15.73
N VAL A 98 6.37 4.97 14.64
CA VAL A 98 6.97 6.27 14.28
C VAL A 98 5.88 7.28 13.92
N THR A 99 4.90 6.89 13.10
CA THR A 99 3.77 7.76 12.73
C THR A 99 2.93 8.12 13.96
N ALA A 100 2.62 7.14 14.83
CA ALA A 100 1.88 7.38 16.07
C ALA A 100 2.57 8.38 17.02
N ARG A 101 3.91 8.48 16.99
CA ARG A 101 4.69 9.38 17.87
C ARG A 101 5.06 10.72 17.24
N SER A 102 4.97 10.85 15.92
CA SER A 102 5.44 12.04 15.21
C SER A 102 4.43 12.52 14.17
N LYS A 103 3.73 13.63 14.48
CA LYS A 103 2.82 14.29 13.53
C LYS A 103 3.48 14.65 12.19
N LYS A 104 4.79 14.88 12.17
CA LYS A 104 5.52 15.14 10.91
C LYS A 104 5.71 13.87 10.08
N ALA A 105 6.02 12.75 10.75
CA ALA A 105 6.13 11.45 10.09
C ALA A 105 4.77 10.97 9.59
N ASP A 106 3.72 11.14 10.39
CA ASP A 106 2.33 10.86 10.05
C ASP A 106 1.90 11.65 8.80
N ALA A 107 2.04 12.97 8.80
CA ALA A 107 1.72 13.80 7.64
C ALA A 107 2.55 13.47 6.39
N LEU A 108 3.80 13.01 6.56
CA LEU A 108 4.66 12.60 5.46
C LEU A 108 4.27 11.23 4.90
N LEU A 109 3.99 10.26 5.76
CA LEU A 109 3.74 8.86 5.38
C LEU A 109 2.25 8.58 5.10
N GLU A 110 1.35 9.08 5.91
CA GLU A 110 -0.09 8.86 5.76
C GLU A 110 -0.80 10.04 5.09
N GLY A 111 -0.31 11.26 5.24
CA GLY A 111 -0.91 12.48 4.72
C GLY A 111 -1.78 13.16 5.77
N SER A 112 -2.30 14.33 5.42
CA SER A 112 -3.20 15.10 6.27
C SER A 112 -4.57 15.26 5.63
N PRO A 113 -5.68 15.29 6.38
CA PRO A 113 -6.98 15.60 5.83
C PRO A 113 -6.96 16.95 5.09
N VAL A 114 -7.68 17.03 3.97
CA VAL A 114 -7.76 18.24 3.15
C VAL A 114 -9.20 18.66 2.95
N LEU A 115 -9.50 19.93 3.21
CA LEU A 115 -10.81 20.51 2.94
C LEU A 115 -11.00 20.66 1.43
N ILE A 116 -11.96 19.93 0.86
CA ILE A 116 -12.25 19.90 -0.58
C ILE A 116 -13.54 20.63 -0.96
N GLY A 117 -14.34 21.05 0.04
CA GLY A 117 -15.54 21.82 -0.17
C GLY A 117 -16.10 22.37 1.13
N ARG A 118 -16.84 23.49 1.02
CA ARG A 118 -17.48 24.15 2.16
C ARG A 118 -18.73 24.92 1.72
N ASP A 119 -19.77 24.90 2.54
CA ASP A 119 -21.00 25.68 2.41
C ASP A 119 -21.66 25.58 1.02
N GLY A 120 -21.71 24.36 0.46
CA GLY A 120 -22.26 24.11 -0.87
C GLY A 120 -21.31 24.37 -2.04
N VAL A 121 -20.05 24.74 -1.77
CA VAL A 121 -19.05 25.00 -2.82
C VAL A 121 -17.96 23.96 -2.79
N ILE A 122 -17.69 23.33 -3.95
CA ILE A 122 -16.60 22.37 -4.13
C ILE A 122 -15.37 23.10 -4.70
N TYR A 123 -14.20 22.88 -4.11
CA TYR A 123 -12.93 23.47 -4.52
C TYR A 123 -12.27 22.63 -5.61
N LYS A 124 -12.57 22.96 -6.87
CA LYS A 124 -12.10 22.19 -8.04
C LYS A 124 -10.59 22.18 -8.20
N ASP A 125 -9.92 23.26 -7.85
CA ASP A 125 -8.46 23.40 -7.83
C ASP A 125 -7.81 22.45 -6.82
N VAL A 126 -8.41 22.31 -5.63
CA VAL A 126 -7.97 21.37 -4.61
C VAL A 126 -8.19 19.93 -5.09
N LEU A 127 -9.36 19.61 -5.67
CA LEU A 127 -9.63 18.29 -6.23
C LEU A 127 -8.61 17.89 -7.30
N GLN A 128 -8.27 18.81 -8.21
CA GLN A 128 -7.26 18.56 -9.24
C GLN A 128 -5.88 18.28 -8.64
N ARG A 129 -5.48 19.06 -7.63
CA ARG A 129 -4.20 18.87 -6.94
C ARG A 129 -4.12 17.54 -6.19
N GLU A 130 -5.19 17.13 -5.54
CA GLU A 130 -5.30 15.85 -4.84
C GLU A 130 -5.67 14.69 -5.79
N ARG A 131 -5.88 14.96 -7.09
CA ARG A 131 -6.24 13.98 -8.14
C ARG A 131 -7.55 13.24 -7.86
N VAL A 132 -8.52 13.93 -7.25
CA VAL A 132 -9.84 13.39 -6.92
C VAL A 132 -10.86 13.84 -7.97
N PRO A 133 -11.59 12.91 -8.63
CA PRO A 133 -12.68 13.27 -9.55
C PRO A 133 -13.84 13.90 -8.80
N VAL A 134 -14.54 14.84 -9.44
CA VAL A 134 -15.79 15.42 -8.91
C VAL A 134 -16.83 14.33 -8.63
N ALA A 135 -16.88 13.30 -9.48
CA ALA A 135 -17.80 12.16 -9.31
C ALA A 135 -17.65 11.43 -7.97
N ASP A 136 -16.43 11.40 -7.38
CA ASP A 136 -16.20 10.79 -6.07
C ASP A 136 -16.82 11.65 -4.94
N VAL A 137 -16.81 12.99 -5.09
CA VAL A 137 -17.50 13.90 -4.17
C VAL A 137 -19.02 13.73 -4.28
N GLU A 138 -19.55 13.65 -5.49
CA GLU A 138 -20.98 13.39 -5.72
C GLU A 138 -21.42 12.03 -5.15
N LYS A 139 -20.56 11.02 -5.27
CA LYS A 139 -20.80 9.70 -4.66
C LYS A 139 -20.83 9.80 -3.13
N ALA A 140 -19.91 10.55 -2.54
CA ALA A 140 -19.87 10.77 -1.09
C ALA A 140 -21.10 11.56 -0.60
N LEU A 141 -21.57 12.57 -1.34
CA LEU A 141 -22.81 13.31 -1.05
C LEU A 141 -24.01 12.36 -1.03
N ARG A 142 -24.16 11.51 -2.08
CA ARG A 142 -25.23 10.51 -2.11
C ARG A 142 -25.13 9.49 -0.96
N GLY A 143 -23.90 9.06 -0.62
CA GLY A 143 -23.66 8.14 0.50
C GLY A 143 -24.00 8.75 1.87
N ALA A 144 -23.88 10.07 1.99
CA ALA A 144 -24.25 10.83 3.18
C ALA A 144 -25.72 11.27 3.18
N ASP A 145 -26.50 10.96 2.14
CA ASP A 145 -27.86 11.46 1.97
C ASP A 145 -27.92 12.99 2.15
N CYS A 146 -27.06 13.72 1.43
CA CYS A 146 -26.83 15.16 1.57
C CYS A 146 -26.82 15.82 0.20
N ASP A 147 -27.68 16.82 0.01
CA ASP A 147 -27.61 17.68 -1.16
C ASP A 147 -26.41 18.64 -1.05
N LEU A 148 -25.93 19.10 -2.20
CA LEU A 148 -24.78 20.00 -2.24
C LEU A 148 -25.00 21.29 -1.42
N GLU A 149 -26.25 21.81 -1.46
CA GLU A 149 -26.65 23.04 -0.75
C GLU A 149 -26.64 22.86 0.75
N ASP A 150 -26.91 21.64 1.24
CA ASP A 150 -26.91 21.28 2.67
C ASP A 150 -25.55 20.87 3.19
N MET A 151 -24.56 20.75 2.30
CA MET A 151 -23.19 20.44 2.68
C MET A 151 -22.58 21.61 3.44
N ARG A 152 -22.16 21.37 4.68
CA ARG A 152 -21.36 22.31 5.47
C ARG A 152 -19.87 22.20 5.14
N MET A 153 -19.32 20.99 5.13
CA MET A 153 -17.93 20.70 4.78
C MET A 153 -17.79 19.34 4.09
N ALA A 154 -16.87 19.28 3.15
CA ALA A 154 -16.38 18.05 2.56
C ALA A 154 -14.87 17.96 2.82
N ILE A 155 -14.43 16.87 3.45
CA ILE A 155 -13.04 16.62 3.85
C ILE A 155 -12.57 15.35 3.16
N LEU A 156 -11.45 15.44 2.46
CA LEU A 156 -10.71 14.29 1.94
C LEU A 156 -9.76 13.82 3.04
N GLU A 157 -10.02 12.64 3.58
CA GLU A 157 -9.19 12.03 4.62
C GLU A 157 -7.86 11.49 4.05
N SER A 158 -6.93 11.15 4.93
CA SER A 158 -5.63 10.60 4.57
C SER A 158 -5.72 9.25 3.84
N ASP A 159 -6.76 8.46 4.16
CA ASP A 159 -7.05 7.17 3.54
C ASP A 159 -7.76 7.28 2.17
N GLY A 160 -8.04 8.50 1.71
CA GLY A 160 -8.72 8.77 0.45
C GLY A 160 -10.26 8.77 0.51
N ASN A 161 -10.85 8.50 1.67
CA ASN A 161 -12.28 8.62 1.87
C ASN A 161 -12.72 10.09 1.92
N ILE A 162 -13.94 10.37 1.48
CA ILE A 162 -14.52 11.71 1.53
C ILE A 162 -15.61 11.73 2.59
N ASN A 163 -15.38 12.50 3.64
CA ASN A 163 -16.35 12.74 4.70
C ASN A 163 -17.16 14.01 4.40
N ILE A 164 -18.49 13.87 4.40
CA ILE A 164 -19.45 14.97 4.23
C ILE A 164 -20.08 15.31 5.58
N MET A 165 -19.98 16.57 5.96
CA MET A 165 -20.67 17.13 7.12
C MET A 165 -21.85 17.98 6.64
N LYS A 166 -23.05 17.69 7.16
CA LYS A 166 -24.27 18.47 6.87
C LYS A 166 -24.32 19.76 7.72
N LYS A 167 -25.04 20.74 7.22
CA LYS A 167 -25.43 21.90 8.04
C LYS A 167 -26.34 21.42 9.17
N PRO A 168 -26.26 22.03 10.35
CA PRO A 168 -27.25 21.76 11.40
C PRO A 168 -28.65 22.16 10.89
N SER A 169 -29.61 21.27 11.09
CA SER A 169 -31.05 21.52 10.85
C SER A 169 -31.61 22.53 11.82
#